data_c8e2319736685d0bc8d40fec0ae81d25
#
_entry.id   c8e2319736685d0bc8d40fec0ae81d25
#
_cell.length_a   1.000
_cell.length_b   1.000
_cell.length_c   1.000
_cell.angle_alpha   90.00
_cell.angle_beta   90.00
_cell.angle_gamma   90.00
#
_symmetry.space_group_name_H-M   'P 1'
#
loop_
_entity.id
_entity.type
_entity.pdbx_description
1 polymer ?
#
loop_
_entity_poly.entity_id
_entity_poly.type
_entity_poly.pdbx_seq_one_letter_code
_entity_poly.pdbx_strand_id
1 'polypeptide(L)'
;MTSTPLPLVTREALKVFTQRLVENFAPQKVILFGSQARGDARWDSDADILVVMRFEGSSFEQRLLMLEVGAPSFPVDLLLCKPEAAAQRYGWGDPFIREALDHGEILHG
;
A
#
# COMPACT_ATOMS: atom_id res chain seq x y z
N MET A 1 35.76 -1.89 3.69
CA MET A 1 34.79 -0.84 4.00
C MET A 1 33.39 -1.30 3.62
N THR A 2 32.49 -1.32 4.57
CA THR A 2 31.11 -1.72 4.31
C THR A 2 30.25 -0.48 4.10
N SER A 3 29.51 -0.44 3.02
CA SER A 3 28.54 0.64 2.77
C SER A 3 27.14 0.13 3.11
N THR A 4 26.31 1.03 3.64
CA THR A 4 24.90 0.72 3.88
C THR A 4 24.20 0.54 2.54
N PRO A 5 23.47 -0.55 2.32
CA PRO A 5 22.71 -0.72 1.09
C PRO A 5 21.67 0.41 0.95
N LEU A 6 21.39 0.79 -0.30
CA LEU A 6 20.31 1.72 -0.57
C LEU A 6 18.98 1.07 -0.22
N PRO A 7 18.00 1.86 0.28
CA PRO A 7 16.68 1.30 0.58
C PRO A 7 16.01 0.78 -0.68
N LEU A 8 15.33 -0.38 -0.56
CA LEU A 8 14.57 -0.98 -1.67
C LEU A 8 13.37 -0.12 -2.02
N VAL A 9 12.74 0.50 -1.02
CA VAL A 9 11.57 1.35 -1.21
C VAL A 9 12.02 2.80 -1.27
N THR A 10 11.84 3.43 -2.43
CA THR A 10 12.17 4.84 -2.63
C THR A 10 10.91 5.63 -2.92
N ARG A 11 10.95 6.95 -2.72
CA ARG A 11 9.85 7.84 -3.05
C ARG A 11 9.47 7.75 -4.52
N GLU A 12 10.46 7.68 -5.39
CA GLU A 12 10.25 7.56 -6.84
C GLU A 12 9.55 6.24 -7.18
N ALA A 13 10.00 5.14 -6.60
CA ALA A 13 9.40 3.83 -6.84
C ALA A 13 7.95 3.76 -6.34
N LEU A 14 7.68 4.34 -5.17
CA LEU A 14 6.31 4.44 -4.64
C LEU A 14 5.40 5.26 -5.56
N LYS A 15 5.91 6.36 -6.08
CA LYS A 15 5.16 7.23 -6.99
C LYS A 15 4.80 6.51 -8.28
N VAL A 16 5.76 5.81 -8.88
CA VAL A 16 5.54 5.04 -10.11
C VAL A 16 4.50 3.95 -9.88
N PHE A 17 4.63 3.19 -8.81
CA PHE A 17 3.69 2.13 -8.47
C PHE A 17 2.28 2.68 -8.26
N THR A 18 2.16 3.74 -7.46
CA THR A 18 0.87 4.40 -7.19
C THR A 18 0.23 4.89 -8.47
N GLN A 19 1.01 5.53 -9.34
CA GLN A 19 0.50 6.07 -10.61
C GLN A 19 -0.06 4.96 -11.49
N ARG A 20 0.63 3.82 -11.57
CA ARG A 20 0.14 2.65 -12.33
C ARG A 20 -1.17 2.12 -11.78
N LEU A 21 -1.30 2.06 -10.45
CA LEU A 21 -2.55 1.64 -9.81
C LEU A 21 -3.69 2.61 -10.11
N VAL A 22 -3.43 3.90 -10.01
CA VAL A 22 -4.45 4.93 -10.27
C VAL A 22 -4.91 4.89 -11.72
N GLU A 23 -3.98 4.81 -12.66
CA GLU A 23 -4.31 4.81 -14.09
C GLU A 23 -5.09 3.57 -14.53
N ASN A 24 -4.83 2.42 -13.91
CA ASN A 24 -5.42 1.16 -14.36
C ASN A 24 -6.64 0.71 -13.53
N PHE A 25 -6.77 1.16 -12.29
CA PHE A 25 -7.82 0.67 -11.39
C PHE A 25 -8.66 1.78 -10.77
N ALA A 26 -8.24 3.04 -10.86
CA ALA A 26 -8.94 4.19 -10.28
C ALA A 26 -9.35 3.96 -8.81
N PRO A 27 -8.43 3.60 -7.91
CA PRO A 27 -8.76 3.37 -6.51
C PRO A 27 -9.22 4.65 -5.84
N GLN A 28 -10.02 4.52 -4.78
CA GLN A 28 -10.44 5.68 -3.99
C GLN A 28 -9.30 6.22 -3.14
N LYS A 29 -8.51 5.31 -2.55
CA LYS A 29 -7.36 5.68 -1.70
C LYS A 29 -6.21 4.70 -1.89
N VAL A 30 -5.00 5.22 -1.85
CA VAL A 30 -3.76 4.45 -1.75
C VAL A 30 -2.97 5.07 -0.60
N ILE A 31 -2.70 4.30 0.45
CA ILE A 31 -2.12 4.81 1.69
C ILE A 31 -0.92 3.94 2.07
N LEU A 32 0.24 4.59 2.25
CA LEU A 32 1.43 3.95 2.80
C LEU A 32 1.34 3.96 4.32
N PHE A 33 1.54 2.83 4.96
CA PHE A 33 1.55 2.75 6.41
C PHE A 33 2.70 1.84 6.88
N GLY A 34 2.75 1.59 8.18
CA GLY A 34 3.82 0.77 8.74
C GLY A 34 5.15 1.50 8.81
N SER A 35 6.25 0.74 8.79
CA SER A 35 7.59 1.26 9.03
C SER A 35 8.02 2.31 8.01
N GLN A 36 7.65 2.15 6.74
CA GLN A 36 8.01 3.12 5.69
C GLN A 36 7.33 4.48 5.93
N ALA A 37 6.10 4.47 6.44
CA ALA A 37 5.39 5.71 6.74
C ALA A 37 5.89 6.36 8.04
N ARG A 38 6.25 5.54 9.04
CA ARG A 38 6.77 6.04 10.32
C ARG A 38 8.20 6.57 10.23
N GLY A 39 8.96 6.15 9.21
CA GLY A 39 10.36 6.53 9.06
C GLY A 39 11.33 5.65 9.83
N ASP A 40 10.89 4.51 10.35
CA ASP A 40 11.74 3.56 11.07
C ASP A 40 12.04 2.28 10.26
N ALA A 41 11.80 2.34 8.95
CA ALA A 41 12.06 1.23 8.06
C ALA A 41 13.56 0.96 7.91
N ARG A 42 13.90 -0.31 7.76
CA ARG A 42 15.23 -0.74 7.39
C ARG A 42 15.35 -0.72 5.86
N TRP A 43 16.59 -0.84 5.36
CA TRP A 43 16.83 -0.81 3.91
C TRP A 43 16.05 -1.91 3.16
N ASP A 44 15.80 -3.05 3.82
CA ASP A 44 15.11 -4.22 3.25
C ASP A 44 13.66 -4.35 3.71
N SER A 45 13.12 -3.35 4.38
CA SER A 45 11.72 -3.38 4.84
C SER A 45 10.75 -3.29 3.67
N ASP A 46 9.65 -4.06 3.78
CA ASP A 46 8.55 -3.99 2.82
C ASP A 46 7.80 -2.67 2.94
N ALA A 47 7.13 -2.29 1.87
CA ALA A 47 6.15 -1.20 1.93
C ALA A 47 4.78 -1.80 2.22
N ASP A 48 4.14 -1.34 3.28
CA ASP A 48 2.76 -1.70 3.61
C ASP A 48 1.84 -0.67 2.97
N ILE A 49 0.99 -1.13 2.05
CA ILE A 49 0.12 -0.23 1.29
C ILE A 49 -1.32 -0.70 1.40
N LEU A 50 -2.19 0.19 1.85
CA LEU A 50 -3.64 -0.02 1.86
C LEU A 50 -4.23 0.61 0.59
N VAL A 51 -4.99 -0.20 -0.15
CA VAL A 51 -5.79 0.27 -1.28
C VAL A 51 -7.26 0.10 -0.95
N VAL A 52 -8.01 1.19 -1.02
CA VAL A 52 -9.46 1.18 -0.83
C VAL A 52 -10.10 1.42 -2.18
N MET A 53 -10.88 0.45 -2.65
CA MET A 53 -11.57 0.53 -3.94
C MET A 53 -12.68 -0.50 -4.04
N ARG A 54 -13.62 -0.26 -4.93
CA ARG A 54 -14.62 -1.26 -5.30
C ARG A 54 -14.02 -2.21 -6.32
N PHE A 55 -14.34 -3.49 -6.20
CA PHE A 55 -13.93 -4.52 -7.16
C PHE A 55 -14.93 -5.66 -7.15
N GLU A 56 -14.94 -6.43 -8.24
CA GLU A 56 -15.73 -7.64 -8.36
C GLU A 56 -14.87 -8.86 -8.09
N GLY A 57 -15.50 -9.93 -7.59
CA GLY A 57 -14.83 -11.19 -7.36
C GLY A 57 -13.96 -11.19 -6.10
N SER A 58 -12.93 -12.04 -6.10
CA SER A 58 -12.12 -12.26 -4.91
C SER A 58 -11.08 -11.16 -4.75
N SER A 59 -10.83 -10.75 -3.50
CA SER A 59 -9.78 -9.78 -3.19
C SER A 59 -8.39 -10.34 -3.50
N PHE A 60 -8.22 -11.65 -3.39
CA PHE A 60 -6.95 -12.30 -3.72
C PHE A 60 -6.60 -12.14 -5.20
N GLU A 61 -7.56 -12.44 -6.08
CA GLU A 61 -7.36 -12.31 -7.52
C GLU A 61 -7.13 -10.85 -7.93
N GLN A 62 -7.94 -9.94 -7.37
CA GLN A 62 -7.79 -8.52 -7.64
C GLN A 62 -6.41 -8.01 -7.21
N ARG A 63 -5.96 -8.44 -6.04
CA ARG A 63 -4.63 -8.06 -5.53
C ARG A 63 -3.51 -8.56 -6.42
N LEU A 64 -3.59 -9.82 -6.87
CA LEU A 64 -2.60 -10.37 -7.80
C LEU A 64 -2.53 -9.56 -9.09
N LEU A 65 -3.68 -9.20 -9.64
CA LEU A 65 -3.74 -8.40 -10.86
C LEU A 65 -3.12 -7.00 -10.63
N MET A 66 -3.40 -6.39 -9.50
CA MET A 66 -2.82 -5.09 -9.17
C MET A 66 -1.30 -5.14 -9.03
N LEU A 67 -0.78 -6.20 -8.44
CA LEU A 67 0.67 -6.40 -8.33
C LEU A 67 1.30 -6.66 -9.69
N GLU A 68 0.63 -7.40 -10.57
CA GLU A 68 1.11 -7.66 -11.92
C GLU A 68 1.16 -6.36 -12.74
N VAL A 69 0.07 -5.60 -12.75
CA VAL A 69 -0.03 -4.34 -13.52
C VAL A 69 0.86 -3.25 -12.91
N GLY A 70 0.86 -3.13 -11.60
CA GLY A 70 1.67 -2.14 -10.89
C GLY A 70 3.16 -2.43 -10.97
N ALA A 71 3.52 -3.70 -11.07
CA ALA A 71 4.90 -4.17 -11.22
C ALA A 71 5.87 -3.42 -10.31
N PRO A 72 5.68 -3.49 -8.97
CA PRO A 72 6.53 -2.73 -8.06
C PRO A 72 7.98 -3.22 -8.12
N SER A 73 8.92 -2.29 -8.07
CA SER A 73 10.35 -2.59 -8.03
C SER A 73 10.86 -2.85 -6.61
N PHE A 74 9.95 -3.00 -5.66
CA PHE A 74 10.25 -3.17 -4.24
C PHE A 74 9.31 -4.17 -3.62
N PRO A 75 9.67 -4.75 -2.47
CA PRO A 75 8.75 -5.64 -1.75
C PRO A 75 7.56 -4.85 -1.21
N VAL A 76 6.36 -5.33 -1.47
CA VAL A 76 5.14 -4.67 -1.04
C VAL A 76 4.19 -5.68 -0.41
N ASP A 77 3.57 -5.28 0.70
CA ASP A 77 2.45 -5.96 1.32
C ASP A 77 1.19 -5.14 1.02
N LEU A 78 0.37 -5.64 0.10
CA LEU A 78 -0.80 -4.92 -0.38
C LEU A 78 -2.04 -5.39 0.35
N LEU A 79 -2.64 -4.50 1.12
CA LEU A 79 -3.91 -4.73 1.80
C LEU A 79 -5.01 -4.08 0.98
N LEU A 80 -5.95 -4.88 0.47
CA LEU A 80 -7.02 -4.42 -0.40
C LEU A 80 -8.36 -4.54 0.32
N CYS A 81 -9.10 -3.45 0.40
CA CYS A 81 -10.41 -3.40 1.03
C CYS A 81 -11.41 -2.63 0.18
N LYS A 82 -12.65 -3.11 0.14
CA LYS A 82 -13.77 -2.29 -0.31
C LYS A 82 -14.04 -1.19 0.70
N PRO A 83 -14.61 -0.03 0.30
CA PRO A 83 -14.85 1.07 1.23
C PRO A 83 -15.66 0.67 2.48
N GLU A 84 -16.70 -0.14 2.29
CA GLU A 84 -17.55 -0.61 3.39
C GLU A 84 -16.77 -1.51 4.35
N ALA A 85 -15.93 -2.38 3.80
CA ALA A 85 -15.10 -3.29 4.60
C ALA A 85 -14.06 -2.52 5.40
N ALA A 86 -13.44 -1.50 4.80
CA ALA A 86 -12.48 -0.66 5.49
C ALA A 86 -13.13 0.08 6.67
N ALA A 87 -14.31 0.66 6.46
CA ALA A 87 -15.06 1.35 7.52
C ALA A 87 -15.45 0.39 8.65
N GLN A 88 -15.91 -0.81 8.31
CA GLN A 88 -16.31 -1.81 9.29
C GLN A 88 -15.13 -2.31 10.11
N ARG A 89 -14.01 -2.61 9.45
CA ARG A 89 -12.80 -3.06 10.12
C ARG A 89 -12.20 -1.97 11.01
N TYR A 90 -12.28 -0.71 10.57
CA TYR A 90 -11.89 0.43 11.41
C TYR A 90 -12.72 0.46 12.70
N GLY A 91 -14.04 0.33 12.56
CA GLY A 91 -14.95 0.30 13.70
C GLY A 91 -14.69 -0.84 14.66
N TRP A 92 -14.24 -1.99 14.15
CA TRP A 92 -13.89 -3.15 14.97
C TRP A 92 -12.54 -3.01 15.68
N GLY A 93 -11.77 -1.97 15.35
CA GLY A 93 -10.45 -1.76 15.94
C GLY A 93 -9.34 -2.54 15.26
N ASP A 94 -9.50 -2.89 13.97
CA ASP A 94 -8.44 -3.55 13.20
C ASP A 94 -7.19 -2.67 13.24
N PRO A 95 -6.06 -3.16 13.80
CA PRO A 95 -4.88 -2.33 14.01
C PRO A 95 -4.23 -1.85 12.71
N PHE A 96 -4.27 -2.66 11.65
CA PHE A 96 -3.67 -2.27 10.37
C PHE A 96 -4.49 -1.19 9.68
N ILE A 97 -5.81 -1.36 9.65
CA ILE A 97 -6.70 -0.37 9.05
C ILE A 97 -6.64 0.95 9.83
N ARG A 98 -6.64 0.88 11.16
CA ARG A 98 -6.53 2.10 11.99
C ARG A 98 -5.20 2.79 11.80
N GLU A 99 -4.10 2.04 11.77
CA GLU A 99 -2.79 2.64 11.53
C GLU A 99 -2.76 3.35 10.17
N ALA A 100 -3.25 2.69 9.12
CA ALA A 100 -3.26 3.27 7.78
C ALA A 100 -4.11 4.52 7.70
N LEU A 101 -5.35 4.48 8.22
CA LEU A 101 -6.27 5.60 8.10
C LEU A 101 -5.94 6.75 9.04
N ASP A 102 -5.43 6.47 10.24
CA ASP A 102 -5.14 7.51 11.23
C ASP A 102 -3.74 8.11 11.08
N HIS A 103 -2.76 7.31 10.68
CA HIS A 103 -1.35 7.70 10.70
C HIS A 103 -0.60 7.45 9.40
N GLY A 104 -1.25 6.87 8.39
CA GLY A 104 -0.62 6.57 7.12
C GLY A 104 -0.34 7.82 6.30
N GLU A 105 0.52 7.64 5.31
CA GLU A 105 0.79 8.67 4.32
C GLU A 105 -0.09 8.44 3.10
N ILE A 106 -0.90 9.42 2.75
CA ILE A 106 -1.80 9.33 1.58
C ILE A 106 -0.97 9.50 0.32
N LEU A 107 -0.90 8.44 -0.49
CA LEU A 107 -0.24 8.47 -1.80
C LEU A 107 -1.22 8.89 -2.90
N HIS A 108 -2.52 8.60 -2.72
CA HIS A 108 -3.59 9.01 -3.63
C HIS A 108 -4.92 9.05 -2.85
N GLY A 109 -5.72 10.02 -3.18
CA GLY A 109 -7.04 10.21 -2.53
C GLY A 109 -6.97 11.15 -1.34
#